data_597b99d4d843b954bcc72a9301a29450
#
_entry.id   597b99d4d843b954bcc72a9301a29450
#
_cell.length_a   1.000
_cell.length_b   1.000
_cell.length_c   1.000
_cell.angle_alpha   90.00
_cell.angle_beta   90.00
_cell.angle_gamma   90.00
#
_symmetry.space_group_name_H-M   'P 1'
#
loop_
_entity.id
_entity.type
_entity.pdbx_description
1 polymer ?
#
loop_
_entity_poly.entity_id
_entity_poly.type
_entity_poly.pdbx_seq_one_letter_code
_entity_poly.pdbx_strand_id
1 'polypeptide(L)'
;DLGLEIEVAAIDAYRSAVHNVDLDSIQQRERITLHDVKARIEEFSELAGYEHIHKGLTSRDLTENVEQLQIKQSMQLVRSRLATVIVRLAELAVQYQDVSITGRSHNVPAQLTTLGKRFANLGQETLLAFERLDELPSRYPLRGLKGPVGTQQDLLDLYEGDAAKVEELE
;
A
#
# COMPACT_ATOMS: atom_id res chain seq x y z
N ASP A 1 6.20 20.24 -14.76
CA ASP A 1 6.34 21.56 -15.37
C ASP A 1 6.16 22.72 -14.39
N LEU A 2 6.57 22.53 -13.11
CA LEU A 2 6.46 23.55 -12.06
C LEU A 2 7.63 24.58 -12.08
N GLY A 3 8.45 24.56 -13.14
CA GLY A 3 9.49 25.56 -13.39
C GLY A 3 10.86 25.25 -12.78
N LEU A 4 11.11 24.00 -12.36
CA LEU A 4 12.47 23.58 -12.06
C LEU A 4 13.24 23.34 -13.38
N GLU A 5 14.47 23.83 -13.43
CA GLU A 5 15.36 23.57 -14.56
C GLU A 5 15.86 22.11 -14.51
N ILE A 6 15.09 21.22 -15.15
CA ILE A 6 15.44 19.81 -15.32
C ILE A 6 15.36 19.49 -16.82
N GLU A 7 16.43 18.97 -17.37
CA GLU A 7 16.52 18.63 -18.79
C GLU A 7 15.56 17.48 -19.12
N VAL A 8 14.87 17.56 -20.26
CA VAL A 8 13.99 16.48 -20.74
C VAL A 8 14.74 15.15 -20.83
N ALA A 9 16.01 15.20 -21.22
CA ALA A 9 16.88 14.02 -21.29
C ALA A 9 17.04 13.31 -19.92
N ALA A 10 17.05 14.07 -18.81
CA ALA A 10 17.11 13.49 -17.46
C ALA A 10 15.83 12.72 -17.13
N ILE A 11 14.68 13.27 -17.52
CA ILE A 11 13.37 12.60 -17.29
C ILE A 11 13.32 11.26 -18.05
N ASP A 12 13.76 11.24 -19.31
CA ASP A 12 13.76 10.02 -20.13
C ASP A 12 14.80 9.01 -19.64
N ALA A 13 15.96 9.48 -19.15
CA ALA A 13 16.97 8.63 -18.53
C ALA A 13 16.43 7.94 -17.26
N TYR A 14 15.77 8.67 -16.36
CA TYR A 14 15.14 8.09 -15.17
C TYR A 14 14.05 7.08 -15.54
N ARG A 15 13.19 7.37 -16.51
CA ARG A 15 12.17 6.43 -16.99
C ARG A 15 12.79 5.13 -17.51
N SER A 16 13.89 5.23 -18.23
CA SER A 16 14.61 4.07 -18.77
C SER A 16 15.31 3.26 -17.69
N ALA A 17 15.75 3.90 -16.60
CA ALA A 17 16.45 3.27 -15.50
C ALA A 17 15.52 2.46 -14.55
N VAL A 18 14.21 2.74 -14.53
CA VAL A 18 13.25 2.13 -13.57
C VAL A 18 13.32 0.61 -13.53
N HIS A 19 13.54 -0.06 -14.67
CA HIS A 19 13.57 -1.51 -14.74
C HIS A 19 14.97 -2.13 -14.66
N ASN A 20 16.00 -1.30 -14.50
CA ASN A 20 17.40 -1.73 -14.50
C ASN A 20 18.07 -1.63 -13.14
N VAL A 21 17.29 -1.36 -12.09
CA VAL A 21 17.80 -1.22 -10.72
C VAL A 21 18.41 -2.52 -10.24
N ASP A 22 19.67 -2.46 -9.77
CA ASP A 22 20.42 -3.59 -9.23
C ASP A 22 20.35 -3.62 -7.69
N LEU A 23 19.69 -4.64 -7.15
CA LEU A 23 19.52 -4.80 -5.71
C LEU A 23 20.83 -5.14 -4.99
N ASP A 24 21.76 -5.84 -5.65
CA ASP A 24 23.06 -6.18 -5.08
C ASP A 24 23.94 -4.92 -5.00
N SER A 25 23.90 -4.06 -6.01
CA SER A 25 24.55 -2.75 -5.98
C SER A 25 23.99 -1.87 -4.85
N ILE A 26 22.67 -1.79 -4.69
CA ILE A 26 22.04 -1.08 -3.57
C ILE A 26 22.55 -1.60 -2.23
N GLN A 27 22.61 -2.92 -2.04
CA GLN A 27 23.08 -3.52 -0.79
C GLN A 27 24.55 -3.19 -0.49
N GLN A 28 25.41 -3.14 -1.52
CA GLN A 28 26.81 -2.75 -1.36
C GLN A 28 26.92 -1.27 -0.97
N ARG A 29 26.15 -0.38 -1.60
CA ARG A 29 26.08 1.04 -1.26
C ARG A 29 25.56 1.28 0.15
N GLU A 30 24.55 0.53 0.56
CA GLU A 30 23.96 0.64 1.91
C GLU A 30 24.98 0.28 3.00
N ARG A 31 25.86 -0.69 2.77
CA ARG A 31 26.95 -1.02 3.70
C ARG A 31 27.96 0.14 3.88
N ILE A 32 28.09 1.01 2.90
CA ILE A 32 28.99 2.18 2.93
C ILE A 32 28.26 3.39 3.48
N THR A 33 27.07 3.68 2.98
CA THR A 33 26.29 4.86 3.35
C THR A 33 25.63 4.75 4.71
N LEU A 34 25.44 3.52 5.20
CA LEU A 34 24.68 3.16 6.40
C LEU A 34 23.25 3.76 6.38
N HIS A 35 22.70 3.94 5.16
CA HIS A 35 21.38 4.53 4.95
C HIS A 35 20.74 3.93 3.70
N ASP A 36 19.64 3.24 3.90
CA ASP A 36 18.93 2.46 2.89
C ASP A 36 18.40 3.32 1.70
N VAL A 37 17.75 4.43 1.98
CA VAL A 37 17.21 5.31 0.92
C VAL A 37 18.32 6.01 0.16
N LYS A 38 19.40 6.45 0.86
CA LYS A 38 20.55 7.06 0.20
C LYS A 38 21.18 6.08 -0.81
N ALA A 39 21.34 4.84 -0.44
CA ALA A 39 21.87 3.80 -1.32
C ALA A 39 21.01 3.62 -2.59
N ARG A 40 19.68 3.67 -2.46
CA ARG A 40 18.74 3.60 -3.59
C ARG A 40 18.82 4.83 -4.50
N ILE A 41 18.97 6.01 -3.90
CA ILE A 41 19.11 7.26 -4.64
C ILE A 41 20.41 7.25 -5.44
N GLU A 42 21.52 6.85 -4.82
CA GLU A 42 22.83 6.77 -5.49
C GLU A 42 22.83 5.79 -6.66
N GLU A 43 22.23 4.59 -6.46
CA GLU A 43 22.07 3.61 -7.53
C GLU A 43 21.24 4.15 -8.69
N PHE A 44 20.08 4.72 -8.40
CA PHE A 44 19.17 5.21 -9.42
C PHE A 44 19.71 6.44 -10.15
N SER A 45 20.42 7.32 -9.46
CA SER A 45 21.10 8.48 -10.04
C SER A 45 22.25 8.06 -10.96
N GLU A 46 23.04 7.07 -10.57
CA GLU A 46 24.13 6.55 -11.42
C GLU A 46 23.58 5.89 -12.69
N LEU A 47 22.54 5.05 -12.58
CA LEU A 47 21.90 4.44 -13.73
C LEU A 47 21.32 5.45 -14.71
N ALA A 48 20.75 6.54 -14.21
CA ALA A 48 20.18 7.60 -15.04
C ALA A 48 21.26 8.61 -15.54
N GLY A 49 22.38 8.73 -14.82
CA GLY A 49 23.41 9.74 -15.09
C GLY A 49 23.04 11.16 -14.65
N TYR A 50 22.07 11.31 -13.74
CA TYR A 50 21.56 12.59 -13.25
C TYR A 50 21.25 12.54 -11.75
N GLU A 51 21.32 13.69 -11.05
CA GLU A 51 21.09 13.82 -9.61
C GLU A 51 19.87 14.69 -9.28
N HIS A 52 18.71 14.43 -9.91
CA HIS A 52 17.51 15.22 -9.67
C HIS A 52 16.45 14.52 -8.81
N ILE A 53 16.55 13.20 -8.61
CA ILE A 53 15.46 12.38 -8.10
C ILE A 53 15.04 12.66 -6.64
N HIS A 54 15.88 13.35 -5.86
CA HIS A 54 15.62 13.59 -4.44
C HIS A 54 15.62 15.10 -4.07
N LYS A 55 15.51 15.99 -5.04
CA LYS A 55 15.46 17.44 -4.77
C LYS A 55 14.23 17.81 -3.93
N GLY A 56 14.43 18.49 -2.82
CA GLY A 56 13.37 18.94 -1.92
C GLY A 56 12.67 17.84 -1.12
N LEU A 57 13.13 16.60 -1.17
CA LEU A 57 12.51 15.45 -0.52
C LEU A 57 13.33 14.97 0.68
N THR A 58 12.65 14.30 1.61
CA THR A 58 13.30 13.49 2.65
C THR A 58 13.09 11.99 2.39
N SER A 59 13.91 11.15 3.01
CA SER A 59 13.82 9.70 2.88
C SER A 59 12.43 9.16 3.21
N ARG A 60 11.75 9.75 4.19
CA ARG A 60 10.39 9.36 4.58
C ARG A 60 9.31 9.69 3.55
N ASP A 61 9.53 10.71 2.73
CA ASP A 61 8.63 11.01 1.61
C ASP A 61 8.59 9.85 0.60
N LEU A 62 9.69 9.10 0.46
CA LEU A 62 9.71 7.89 -0.34
C LEU A 62 9.17 6.68 0.43
N THR A 63 9.78 6.34 1.58
CA THR A 63 9.52 5.06 2.26
C THR A 63 8.09 4.96 2.77
N GLU A 64 7.56 6.00 3.41
CA GLU A 64 6.20 5.95 3.97
C GLU A 64 5.12 5.94 2.89
N ASN A 65 5.30 6.67 1.77
CA ASN A 65 4.34 6.59 0.66
C ASN A 65 4.36 5.21 0.00
N VAL A 66 5.54 4.59 -0.16
CA VAL A 66 5.65 3.22 -0.69
C VAL A 66 5.00 2.21 0.25
N GLU A 67 5.27 2.30 1.55
CA GLU A 67 4.65 1.42 2.56
C GLU A 67 3.12 1.57 2.56
N GLN A 68 2.61 2.79 2.52
CA GLN A 68 1.16 3.06 2.48
C GLN A 68 0.52 2.54 1.19
N LEU A 69 1.21 2.67 0.04
CA LEU A 69 0.76 2.08 -1.21
C LEU A 69 0.71 0.55 -1.14
N GLN A 70 1.73 -0.09 -0.57
CA GLN A 70 1.79 -1.54 -0.37
C GLN A 70 0.67 -2.02 0.57
N ILE A 71 0.39 -1.29 1.65
CA ILE A 71 -0.73 -1.58 2.55
C ILE A 71 -2.05 -1.49 1.79
N LYS A 72 -2.25 -0.45 0.99
CA LYS A 72 -3.46 -0.27 0.17
C LYS A 72 -3.64 -1.40 -0.85
N GLN A 73 -2.58 -1.82 -1.52
CA GLN A 73 -2.60 -2.97 -2.42
C GLN A 73 -2.88 -4.29 -1.68
N SER A 74 -2.31 -4.46 -0.49
CA SER A 74 -2.56 -5.63 0.36
C SER A 74 -4.02 -5.70 0.81
N MET A 75 -4.63 -4.57 1.18
CA MET A 75 -6.06 -4.49 1.50
C MET A 75 -6.93 -4.95 0.31
N GLN A 76 -6.59 -4.54 -0.92
CA GLN A 76 -7.32 -4.97 -2.12
C GLN A 76 -7.19 -6.48 -2.37
N LEU A 77 -5.99 -7.05 -2.13
CA LEU A 77 -5.78 -8.50 -2.23
C LEU A 77 -6.61 -9.26 -1.19
N VAL A 78 -6.57 -8.83 0.08
CA VAL A 78 -7.37 -9.44 1.17
C VAL A 78 -8.86 -9.32 0.88
N ARG A 79 -9.33 -8.17 0.41
CA ARG A 79 -10.72 -7.96 -0.03
C ARG A 79 -11.15 -8.98 -1.08
N SER A 80 -10.35 -9.17 -2.11
CA SER A 80 -10.63 -10.16 -3.17
C SER A 80 -10.72 -11.60 -2.62
N ARG A 81 -9.83 -11.96 -1.69
CA ARG A 81 -9.84 -13.27 -1.04
C ARG A 81 -11.07 -13.46 -0.14
N LEU A 82 -11.43 -12.43 0.64
CA LEU A 82 -12.64 -12.47 1.48
C LEU A 82 -13.92 -12.64 0.63
N ALA A 83 -14.04 -11.94 -0.48
CA ALA A 83 -15.17 -12.13 -1.40
C ALA A 83 -15.29 -13.59 -1.86
N THR A 84 -14.16 -14.22 -2.21
CA THR A 84 -14.13 -15.64 -2.57
C THR A 84 -14.58 -16.55 -1.42
N VAL A 85 -14.11 -16.26 -0.19
CA VAL A 85 -14.52 -17.03 1.00
C VAL A 85 -16.02 -16.91 1.24
N ILE A 86 -16.60 -15.71 1.14
CA ILE A 86 -18.04 -15.47 1.32
C ILE A 86 -18.85 -16.29 0.30
N VAL A 87 -18.47 -16.27 -0.98
CA VAL A 87 -19.12 -17.05 -2.02
C VAL A 87 -19.09 -18.55 -1.68
N ARG A 88 -17.94 -19.07 -1.26
CA ARG A 88 -17.81 -20.49 -0.88
C ARG A 88 -18.62 -20.85 0.35
N LEU A 89 -18.68 -19.97 1.36
CA LEU A 89 -19.55 -20.19 2.53
C LEU A 89 -21.03 -20.16 2.17
N ALA A 90 -21.45 -19.30 1.23
CA ALA A 90 -22.81 -19.25 0.73
C ALA A 90 -23.17 -20.54 -0.03
N GLU A 91 -22.29 -21.03 -0.92
CA GLU A 91 -22.47 -22.31 -1.62
C GLU A 91 -22.61 -23.47 -0.63
N LEU A 92 -21.76 -23.55 0.39
CA LEU A 92 -21.85 -24.59 1.43
C LEU A 92 -23.10 -24.45 2.29
N ALA A 93 -23.53 -23.21 2.58
CA ALA A 93 -24.77 -22.97 3.33
C ALA A 93 -25.98 -23.50 2.58
N VAL A 94 -26.07 -23.31 1.27
CA VAL A 94 -27.14 -23.85 0.42
C VAL A 94 -27.00 -25.37 0.27
N GLN A 95 -25.81 -25.89 0.01
CA GLN A 95 -25.58 -27.33 -0.17
C GLN A 95 -25.98 -28.15 1.04
N TYR A 96 -25.78 -27.62 2.26
CA TYR A 96 -26.02 -28.34 3.52
C TYR A 96 -27.21 -27.78 4.31
N GLN A 97 -28.14 -27.05 3.67
CA GLN A 97 -29.27 -26.41 4.33
C GLN A 97 -30.20 -27.40 5.03
N ASP A 98 -30.36 -28.62 4.48
CA ASP A 98 -31.25 -29.67 4.99
C ASP A 98 -30.55 -30.73 5.84
N VAL A 99 -29.22 -30.59 6.04
CA VAL A 99 -28.45 -31.53 6.86
C VAL A 99 -28.60 -31.16 8.32
N SER A 100 -29.42 -31.92 9.02
CA SER A 100 -29.70 -31.74 10.45
C SER A 100 -28.50 -32.13 11.31
N ILE A 101 -28.14 -31.26 12.26
CA ILE A 101 -27.12 -31.50 13.27
C ILE A 101 -27.63 -31.10 14.65
N THR A 102 -27.07 -31.72 15.68
CA THR A 102 -27.40 -31.35 17.07
C THR A 102 -26.66 -30.13 17.49
N GLY A 103 -27.35 -29.01 17.73
CA GLY A 103 -26.84 -27.84 18.42
C GLY A 103 -26.53 -28.17 19.88
N ARG A 104 -25.46 -27.62 20.40
CA ARG A 104 -25.03 -27.81 21.80
C ARG A 104 -25.05 -26.50 22.56
N SER A 105 -25.47 -26.56 23.83
CA SER A 105 -25.31 -25.48 24.80
C SER A 105 -24.65 -26.07 26.04
N HIS A 106 -23.68 -25.38 26.61
CA HIS A 106 -22.87 -25.87 27.74
C HIS A 106 -22.32 -27.31 27.50
N ASN A 107 -21.90 -27.61 26.27
CA ASN A 107 -21.38 -28.91 25.82
C ASN A 107 -22.39 -30.08 25.87
N VAL A 108 -23.68 -29.84 26.13
CA VAL A 108 -24.72 -30.85 26.08
C VAL A 108 -25.65 -30.66 24.86
N PRO A 109 -26.26 -31.73 24.34
CA PRO A 109 -27.28 -31.61 23.29
C PRO A 109 -28.42 -30.68 23.71
N ALA A 110 -28.79 -29.76 22.86
CA ALA A 110 -29.85 -28.78 23.14
C ALA A 110 -30.99 -28.86 22.11
N GLN A 111 -30.74 -28.41 20.87
CA GLN A 111 -31.78 -28.33 19.84
C GLN A 111 -31.20 -28.75 18.48
N LEU A 112 -32.12 -29.13 17.57
CA LEU A 112 -31.75 -29.36 16.17
C LEU A 112 -31.47 -28.03 15.46
N THR A 113 -30.47 -28.05 14.64
CA THR A 113 -30.11 -27.00 13.70
C THR A 113 -29.63 -27.64 12.41
N THR A 114 -29.12 -26.89 11.45
CA THR A 114 -28.54 -27.44 10.22
C THR A 114 -27.06 -27.07 10.05
N LEU A 115 -26.34 -27.92 9.33
CA LEU A 115 -24.98 -27.67 8.96
C LEU A 115 -24.88 -26.41 8.06
N GLY A 116 -25.84 -26.24 7.13
CA GLY A 116 -25.93 -25.05 6.28
C GLY A 116 -26.04 -23.76 7.09
N LYS A 117 -26.83 -23.76 8.17
CA LYS A 117 -26.90 -22.60 9.07
C LYS A 117 -25.55 -22.27 9.72
N ARG A 118 -24.72 -23.26 10.02
CA ARG A 118 -23.35 -23.01 10.54
C ARG A 118 -22.52 -22.26 9.55
N PHE A 119 -22.54 -22.66 8.26
CA PHE A 119 -21.83 -21.94 7.20
C PHE A 119 -22.40 -20.55 6.97
N ALA A 120 -23.75 -20.39 7.02
CA ALA A 120 -24.37 -19.08 6.90
C ALA A 120 -23.94 -18.10 8.02
N ASN A 121 -23.84 -18.57 9.27
CA ASN A 121 -23.34 -17.74 10.37
C ASN A 121 -21.90 -17.29 10.15
N LEU A 122 -21.00 -18.20 9.75
CA LEU A 122 -19.60 -17.85 9.40
C LEU A 122 -19.55 -16.87 8.22
N GLY A 123 -20.41 -17.07 7.22
CA GLY A 123 -20.55 -16.18 6.08
C GLY A 123 -20.97 -14.76 6.51
N GLN A 124 -21.93 -14.66 7.42
CA GLN A 124 -22.40 -13.37 7.95
C GLN A 124 -21.29 -12.62 8.70
N GLU A 125 -20.53 -13.30 9.58
CA GLU A 125 -19.40 -12.69 10.28
C GLU A 125 -18.30 -12.24 9.31
N THR A 126 -18.03 -13.07 8.30
CA THR A 126 -17.06 -12.73 7.24
C THR A 126 -17.53 -11.55 6.40
N LEU A 127 -18.82 -11.44 6.11
CA LEU A 127 -19.42 -10.33 5.37
C LEU A 127 -19.25 -8.99 6.12
N LEU A 128 -19.51 -9.00 7.44
CA LEU A 128 -19.28 -7.79 8.27
C LEU A 128 -17.83 -7.36 8.28
N ALA A 129 -16.89 -8.30 8.27
CA ALA A 129 -15.46 -7.99 8.16
C ALA A 129 -15.11 -7.46 6.76
N PHE A 130 -15.71 -8.02 5.71
CA PHE A 130 -15.54 -7.58 4.33
C PHE A 130 -16.04 -6.14 4.14
N GLU A 131 -17.22 -5.79 4.62
CA GLU A 131 -17.79 -4.44 4.53
C GLU A 131 -16.86 -3.39 5.14
N ARG A 132 -16.30 -3.67 6.33
CA ARG A 132 -15.32 -2.80 6.98
C ARG A 132 -14.03 -2.63 6.17
N LEU A 133 -13.56 -3.72 5.56
CA LEU A 133 -12.36 -3.68 4.71
C LEU A 133 -12.63 -2.96 3.39
N ASP A 134 -13.84 -3.12 2.82
CA ASP A 134 -14.22 -2.54 1.52
C ASP A 134 -14.20 -1.00 1.55
N GLU A 135 -14.59 -0.41 2.66
CA GLU A 135 -14.58 1.05 2.87
C GLU A 135 -13.18 1.61 3.15
N LEU A 136 -12.29 0.82 3.76
CA LEU A 136 -11.01 1.30 4.27
C LEU A 136 -10.07 1.85 3.19
N PRO A 137 -9.88 1.22 2.00
CA PRO A 137 -8.96 1.72 0.98
C PRO A 137 -9.31 3.09 0.41
N SER A 138 -10.60 3.45 0.40
CA SER A 138 -11.08 4.75 -0.12
C SER A 138 -10.67 5.93 0.75
N ARG A 139 -10.48 5.71 2.05
CA ARG A 139 -10.10 6.71 3.05
C ARG A 139 -8.70 6.51 3.63
N TYR A 140 -7.96 5.50 3.15
CA TYR A 140 -6.59 5.24 3.60
C TYR A 140 -5.66 6.27 2.95
N PRO A 141 -5.06 7.18 3.72
CA PRO A 141 -4.27 8.27 3.16
C PRO A 141 -2.90 7.79 2.70
N LEU A 142 -2.32 8.49 1.73
CA LEU A 142 -0.88 8.52 1.54
C LEU A 142 -0.31 9.65 2.39
N ARG A 143 0.98 9.57 2.72
CA ARG A 143 1.67 10.62 3.48
C ARG A 143 1.77 11.92 2.70
N GLY A 144 1.97 11.82 1.38
CA GLY A 144 2.34 12.96 0.54
C GLY A 144 3.81 13.36 0.73
N LEU A 145 4.18 14.53 0.23
CA LEU A 145 5.53 15.08 0.29
C LEU A 145 5.60 16.12 1.41
N LYS A 146 6.00 15.70 2.61
CA LYS A 146 5.91 16.53 3.84
C LYS A 146 7.26 16.99 4.39
N GLY A 147 8.37 16.43 3.88
CA GLY A 147 9.70 16.69 4.43
C GLY A 147 9.95 16.03 5.81
N PRO A 148 11.09 16.29 6.46
CA PRO A 148 11.53 15.56 7.63
C PRO A 148 10.67 15.78 8.88
N VAL A 149 10.00 16.93 9.00
CA VAL A 149 9.22 17.31 10.18
C VAL A 149 7.80 17.79 9.84
N GLY A 150 7.35 17.57 8.60
CA GLY A 150 5.98 17.86 8.17
C GLY A 150 5.71 19.32 7.78
N THR A 151 6.74 20.15 7.59
CA THR A 151 6.60 21.56 7.25
C THR A 151 6.71 21.86 5.76
N GLN A 152 7.17 20.92 4.95
CA GLN A 152 7.46 21.09 3.52
C GLN A 152 8.50 22.21 3.25
N GLN A 153 9.31 22.57 4.24
CA GLN A 153 10.24 23.71 4.13
C GLN A 153 11.24 23.54 2.98
N ASP A 154 11.79 22.31 2.80
CA ASP A 154 12.75 22.06 1.72
C ASP A 154 12.11 22.22 0.33
N LEU A 155 10.83 21.90 0.18
CA LEU A 155 10.07 22.13 -1.05
C LEU A 155 9.75 23.62 -1.24
N LEU A 156 9.35 24.32 -0.17
CA LEU A 156 9.13 25.75 -0.23
C LEU A 156 10.42 26.51 -0.62
N ASP A 157 11.55 26.11 -0.06
CA ASP A 157 12.84 26.70 -0.41
C ASP A 157 13.21 26.39 -1.88
N LEU A 158 12.94 25.18 -2.36
CA LEU A 158 13.16 24.76 -3.75
C LEU A 158 12.34 25.58 -4.75
N TYR A 159 11.13 25.99 -4.37
CA TYR A 159 10.21 26.80 -5.18
C TYR A 159 10.18 28.28 -4.76
N GLU A 160 11.24 28.78 -4.09
CA GLU A 160 11.40 30.19 -3.70
C GLU A 160 10.20 30.75 -2.89
N GLY A 161 9.56 29.91 -2.06
CA GLY A 161 8.43 30.27 -1.23
C GLY A 161 7.06 30.17 -1.93
N ASP A 162 7.00 29.68 -3.17
CA ASP A 162 5.74 29.51 -3.91
C ASP A 162 4.94 28.29 -3.40
N ALA A 163 4.08 28.55 -2.43
CA ALA A 163 3.24 27.52 -1.81
C ALA A 163 2.26 26.85 -2.80
N ALA A 164 1.82 27.56 -3.84
CA ALA A 164 0.92 27.01 -4.84
C ALA A 164 1.58 25.93 -5.68
N LYS A 165 2.87 26.10 -6.01
CA LYS A 165 3.63 25.05 -6.70
C LYS A 165 3.88 23.83 -5.81
N VAL A 166 4.08 24.02 -4.51
CA VAL A 166 4.25 22.92 -3.57
C VAL A 166 2.95 22.11 -3.45
N GLU A 167 1.79 22.79 -3.40
CA GLU A 167 0.47 22.15 -3.38
C GLU A 167 0.16 21.40 -4.69
N GLU A 168 0.57 21.95 -5.85
CA GLU A 168 0.40 21.26 -7.13
C GLU A 168 1.31 20.04 -7.29
N LEU A 169 2.47 20.03 -6.64
CA LEU A 169 3.39 18.90 -6.63
C LEU A 169 2.88 17.74 -5.78
N GLU A 170 2.15 17.99 -4.71
CA GLU A 170 1.63 17.00 -3.75
C GLU A 170 0.39 16.26 -4.28
#